data_b1b2572c302465ed96e1a7cb90127f0d
#
_entry.id   b1b2572c302465ed96e1a7cb90127f0d
#
_cell.length_a   1.000
_cell.length_b   1.000
_cell.length_c   1.000
_cell.angle_alpha   90.00
_cell.angle_beta   90.00
_cell.angle_gamma   90.00
#
_symmetry.space_group_name_H-M   'P 1'
#
loop_
_entity.id
_entity.type
_entity.pdbx_description
1 polymer ?
#
loop_
_entity_poly.entity_id
_entity_poly.type
_entity_poly.pdbx_seq_one_letter_code
_entity_poly.pdbx_strand_id
1 'polypeptide(L)'
;MRYRRTQGVLAEVLDDRAMLVAPDGTELITLNPTGTAVWENLADAGDPGELAAKLHEQRPDVPIDRLESDVRDFLTELEAAGLVVAE
;
A
#
# COMPACT_ATOMS: atom_id res chain seq x y z
N MET A 1 -1.52 -13.82 -5.75
CA MET A 1 -1.59 -12.61 -6.59
C MET A 1 -0.61 -11.58 -6.05
N ARG A 2 0.20 -11.01 -6.91
CA ARG A 2 1.19 -10.01 -6.52
C ARG A 2 0.74 -8.65 -7.03
N TYR A 3 1.13 -7.62 -6.30
CA TYR A 3 0.82 -6.23 -6.66
C TYR A 3 2.10 -5.44 -6.83
N ARG A 4 2.07 -4.47 -7.70
CA ARG A 4 3.15 -3.50 -7.84
C ARG A 4 2.58 -2.11 -8.03
N ARG A 5 3.38 -1.10 -7.75
CA ARG A 5 2.98 0.30 -7.95
C ARG A 5 2.77 0.55 -9.44
N THR A 6 1.72 1.30 -9.77
CA THR A 6 1.53 1.78 -11.13
C THR A 6 2.67 2.75 -11.48
N GLN A 7 3.21 2.60 -12.67
CA GLN A 7 4.26 3.48 -13.15
C GLN A 7 3.73 4.90 -13.31
N GLY A 8 4.50 5.89 -12.86
CA GLY A 8 4.11 7.28 -12.97
C GLY A 8 3.34 7.85 -11.79
N VAL A 9 3.04 7.04 -10.77
CA VAL A 9 2.43 7.55 -9.55
C VAL A 9 3.44 8.42 -8.81
N LEU A 10 3.03 9.63 -8.46
CA LEU A 10 3.84 10.51 -7.60
C LEU A 10 3.47 10.26 -6.15
N ALA A 11 4.47 10.15 -5.30
CA ALA A 11 4.26 9.91 -3.89
C ALA A 11 5.15 10.85 -3.08
N GLU A 12 4.56 11.46 -2.04
CA GLU A 12 5.29 12.29 -1.10
C GLU A 12 4.86 11.91 0.30
N VAL A 13 5.82 11.71 1.18
CA VAL A 13 5.56 11.32 2.57
C VAL A 13 5.86 12.49 3.48
N LEU A 14 4.85 12.92 4.24
CA LEU A 14 4.97 13.93 5.27
C LEU A 14 4.66 13.26 6.61
N ASP A 15 5.62 13.28 7.50
CA ASP A 15 5.56 12.56 8.78
C ASP A 15 5.37 11.05 8.51
N ASP A 16 4.23 10.50 8.89
CA ASP A 16 3.92 9.09 8.68
C ASP A 16 2.79 8.87 7.66
N ARG A 17 2.49 9.90 6.86
CA ARG A 17 1.39 9.83 5.88
C ARG A 17 1.89 10.13 4.48
N ALA A 18 1.59 9.24 3.57
CA ALA A 18 1.90 9.43 2.16
C ALA A 18 0.74 10.09 1.44
N MET A 19 1.07 10.97 0.50
CA MET A 19 0.10 11.50 -0.46
C MET A 19 0.47 10.95 -1.83
N LEU A 20 -0.51 10.36 -2.52
CA LEU A 20 -0.32 9.76 -3.82
C LEU A 20 -1.10 10.53 -4.86
N VAL A 21 -0.46 10.78 -6.00
CA VAL A 21 -1.13 11.39 -7.16
C VAL A 21 -1.11 10.39 -8.30
N ALA A 22 -2.29 10.10 -8.85
CA ALA A 22 -2.42 9.19 -9.98
C ALA A 22 -1.64 9.72 -11.20
N PRO A 23 -1.18 8.83 -12.10
CA PRO A 23 -0.36 9.25 -13.24
C PRO A 23 -1.00 10.31 -14.13
N ASP A 24 -2.33 10.31 -14.22
CA ASP A 24 -3.06 11.31 -15.02
C ASP A 24 -3.35 12.60 -14.25
N GLY A 25 -2.98 12.66 -12.98
CA GLY A 25 -3.17 13.84 -12.14
C GLY A 25 -4.61 14.09 -11.69
N THR A 26 -5.53 13.15 -11.94
CA THR A 26 -6.96 13.36 -11.65
C THR A 26 -7.34 12.97 -10.23
N GLU A 27 -6.53 12.20 -9.52
CA GLU A 27 -6.82 11.79 -8.15
C GLU A 27 -5.65 12.06 -7.23
N LEU A 28 -5.99 12.57 -6.06
CA LEU A 28 -5.05 12.74 -4.95
C LEU A 28 -5.58 11.92 -3.78
N ILE A 29 -4.78 11.02 -3.26
CA ILE A 29 -5.16 10.16 -2.13
C ILE A 29 -4.15 10.34 -1.02
N THR A 30 -4.65 10.57 0.20
CA THR A 30 -3.81 10.61 1.40
C THR A 30 -3.98 9.29 2.15
N LEU A 31 -2.86 8.65 2.46
CA LEU A 31 -2.85 7.38 3.17
C LEU A 31 -2.69 7.61 4.67
N ASN A 32 -3.34 6.76 5.46
CA ASN A 32 -3.10 6.72 6.90
C ASN A 32 -1.74 6.05 7.17
N PRO A 33 -1.24 6.05 8.42
CA PRO A 33 0.07 5.44 8.70
C PRO A 33 0.20 3.97 8.28
N THR A 34 -0.84 3.18 8.46
CA THR A 34 -0.82 1.76 8.05
C THR A 34 -0.73 1.64 6.53
N GLY A 35 -1.57 2.39 5.81
CA GLY A 35 -1.53 2.41 4.35
C GLY A 35 -0.20 2.93 3.81
N THR A 36 0.38 3.93 4.47
CA THR A 36 1.69 4.45 4.11
C THR A 36 2.76 3.37 4.24
N ALA A 37 2.72 2.59 5.33
CA ALA A 37 3.67 1.49 5.53
C ALA A 37 3.52 0.42 4.44
N VAL A 38 2.29 0.10 4.06
CA VAL A 38 2.04 -0.84 2.95
C VAL A 38 2.64 -0.30 1.66
N TRP A 39 2.38 0.96 1.34
CA TRP A 39 2.89 1.60 0.14
C TRP A 39 4.42 1.57 0.09
N GLU A 40 5.08 1.91 1.20
CA GLU A 40 6.54 1.92 1.26
C GLU A 40 7.12 0.52 1.06
N ASN A 41 6.49 -0.51 1.64
CA ASN A 41 6.95 -1.88 1.48
C ASN A 41 6.62 -2.47 0.10
N LEU A 42 5.83 -1.77 -0.69
CA LEU A 42 5.46 -2.18 -2.04
C LEU A 42 6.44 -1.67 -3.10
N ALA A 43 7.57 -1.10 -2.70
CA ALA A 43 8.59 -0.60 -3.64
C ALA A 43 9.03 -1.68 -4.61
N ASP A 44 9.20 -2.92 -4.12
CA ASP A 44 9.35 -4.11 -4.94
C ASP A 44 7.98 -4.79 -4.98
N ALA A 45 7.65 -5.50 -6.03
CA ALA A 45 6.37 -6.19 -6.09
C ALA A 45 6.19 -7.16 -4.91
N GLY A 46 4.97 -7.27 -4.40
CA GLY A 46 4.69 -8.16 -3.28
C GLY A 46 3.27 -8.69 -3.26
N ASP A 47 3.05 -9.82 -2.59
CA ASP A 47 1.71 -10.31 -2.35
C ASP A 47 1.24 -9.86 -0.96
N PRO A 48 -0.09 -9.91 -0.70
CA PRO A 48 -0.62 -9.46 0.58
C PRO A 48 -0.05 -10.19 1.80
N GLY A 49 0.25 -11.48 1.67
CA GLY A 49 0.82 -12.25 2.77
C GLY A 49 2.24 -11.80 3.11
N GLU A 50 3.07 -11.56 2.10
CA GLU A 50 4.43 -11.05 2.31
C GLU A 50 4.41 -9.67 2.93
N LEU A 51 3.53 -8.79 2.45
CA LEU A 51 3.40 -7.44 2.98
C LEU A 51 2.92 -7.47 4.44
N ALA A 52 1.95 -8.31 4.74
CA ALA A 52 1.46 -8.46 6.11
C ALA A 52 2.56 -8.96 7.05
N ALA A 53 3.40 -9.90 6.58
CA ALA A 53 4.50 -10.41 7.38
C ALA A 53 5.52 -9.31 7.70
N LYS A 54 5.85 -8.47 6.73
CA LYS A 54 6.74 -7.32 6.94
C LYS A 54 6.17 -6.33 7.93
N LEU A 55 4.87 -6.03 7.81
CA LEU A 55 4.20 -5.12 8.75
C LEU A 55 4.15 -5.70 10.15
N HIS A 56 3.97 -7.02 10.26
CA HIS A 56 3.93 -7.70 11.55
C HIS A 56 5.27 -7.60 12.28
N GLU A 57 6.38 -7.60 11.55
CA GLU A 57 7.70 -7.37 12.14
C GLU A 57 7.80 -5.99 12.79
N GLN A 58 7.15 -5.01 12.19
CA GLN A 58 7.14 -3.63 12.70
C GLN A 58 6.09 -3.41 13.77
N ARG A 59 5.02 -4.19 13.74
CA ARG A 59 3.88 -4.08 14.67
C ARG A 59 3.47 -5.45 15.18
N PRO A 60 4.30 -6.07 16.02
CA PRO A 60 4.03 -7.44 16.49
C PRO A 60 2.82 -7.54 17.42
N ASP A 61 2.32 -6.41 17.91
CA ASP A 61 1.12 -6.35 18.76
C ASP A 61 -0.18 -6.53 17.99
N VAL A 62 -0.13 -6.41 16.66
CA VAL A 62 -1.32 -6.60 15.81
C VAL A 62 -1.30 -8.01 15.23
N PRO A 63 -2.39 -8.79 15.38
CA PRO A 63 -2.44 -10.15 14.81
C PRO A 63 -2.18 -10.14 13.31
N ILE A 64 -1.40 -11.10 12.84
CA ILE A 64 -1.02 -11.17 11.42
C ILE A 64 -2.25 -11.35 10.51
N ASP A 65 -3.25 -12.09 10.96
CA ASP A 65 -4.47 -12.30 10.19
C ASP A 65 -5.19 -10.99 9.92
N ARG A 66 -5.20 -10.10 10.92
CA ARG A 66 -5.81 -8.78 10.78
C ARG A 66 -5.00 -7.92 9.82
N LEU A 67 -3.68 -7.94 9.94
CA LEU A 67 -2.80 -7.20 9.02
C LEU A 67 -2.99 -7.67 7.60
N GLU A 68 -3.10 -8.98 7.38
CA GLU A 68 -3.31 -9.52 6.04
C GLU A 68 -4.64 -9.06 5.45
N SER A 69 -5.70 -9.09 6.25
CA SER A 69 -7.02 -8.62 5.80
C SER A 69 -6.98 -7.13 5.44
N ASP A 70 -6.35 -6.31 6.29
CA ASP A 70 -6.23 -4.87 6.06
C ASP A 70 -5.41 -4.58 4.81
N VAL A 71 -4.33 -5.32 4.60
CA VAL A 71 -3.48 -5.18 3.41
C VAL A 71 -4.27 -5.51 2.13
N ARG A 72 -5.03 -6.60 2.14
CA ARG A 72 -5.85 -6.99 0.99
C ARG A 72 -6.88 -5.93 0.65
N ASP A 73 -7.59 -5.41 1.64
CA ASP A 73 -8.60 -4.38 1.44
C ASP A 73 -7.96 -3.11 0.88
N PHE A 74 -6.83 -2.72 1.44
CA PHE A 74 -6.10 -1.55 1.01
C PHE A 74 -5.62 -1.67 -0.44
N LEU A 75 -5.04 -2.80 -0.80
CA LEU A 75 -4.58 -3.03 -2.17
C LEU A 75 -5.73 -3.04 -3.17
N THR A 76 -6.88 -3.58 -2.77
CA THR A 76 -8.08 -3.56 -3.61
C THR A 76 -8.53 -2.14 -3.89
N GLU A 77 -8.51 -1.26 -2.87
CA GLU A 77 -8.85 0.15 -3.04
C GLU A 77 -7.86 0.86 -3.95
N LEU A 78 -6.56 0.62 -3.76
CA LEU A 78 -5.54 1.24 -4.60
C LEU A 78 -5.62 0.75 -6.05
N GLU A 79 -5.94 -0.51 -6.26
CA GLU A 79 -6.12 -1.06 -7.61
C GLU A 79 -7.30 -0.39 -8.31
N ALA A 80 -8.41 -0.22 -7.58
CA ALA A 80 -9.58 0.47 -8.13
C ALA A 80 -9.28 1.91 -8.51
N ALA A 81 -8.37 2.56 -7.78
CA ALA A 81 -7.94 3.93 -8.07
C ALA A 81 -6.83 4.00 -9.13
N GLY A 82 -6.35 2.86 -9.63
CA GLY A 82 -5.29 2.83 -10.62
C GLY A 82 -3.89 3.09 -10.09
N LEU A 83 -3.70 3.01 -8.78
CA LEU A 83 -2.42 3.31 -8.14
C LEU A 83 -1.53 2.08 -7.96
N VAL A 84 -2.10 0.89 -8.03
CA VAL A 84 -1.35 -0.37 -8.07
C VAL A 84 -1.93 -1.27 -9.14
N VAL A 85 -1.12 -2.20 -9.61
CA VAL A 85 -1.50 -3.16 -10.64
C VAL A 85 -1.31 -4.56 -10.07
N ALA A 86 -2.31 -5.42 -10.24
CA ALA A 86 -2.22 -6.83 -9.91
C ALA A 86 -1.53 -7.57 -11.06
N GLU A 87 -0.62 -8.45 -10.70
CA GLU A 87 0.08 -9.29 -11.68
C GLU A 87 -0.46 -10.71 -11.67
#